data_4d0de68cab1eb8667c9f4ecb9c57a26f
#
_entry.id   4d0de68cab1eb8667c9f4ecb9c57a26f
#
_cell.length_a   1.000
_cell.length_b   1.000
_cell.length_c   1.000
_cell.angle_alpha   90.00
_cell.angle_beta   90.00
_cell.angle_gamma   90.00
#
_symmetry.space_group_name_H-M   'P 1'
#
loop_
_entity.id
_entity.type
_entity.pdbx_description
1 polymer ?
#
loop_
_entity_poly.entity_id
_entity_poly.type
_entity_poly.pdbx_seq_one_letter_code
_entity_poly.pdbx_strand_id
1 'polypeptide(L)' 'MTHEMKNLMDADLSEPESMLVDVYRQLARTVEMHGDELPPFALRSSLKALAALWQVMNGLDMDPGQVYHLGV' A
#
# COMPACT_ATOMS: atom_id res chain seq x y z
N MET A 1 3.31 -18.77 12.01
CA MET A 1 4.12 -18.89 10.80
C MET A 1 4.88 -17.59 10.54
N THR A 2 6.13 -17.71 10.23
CA THR A 2 6.94 -16.55 9.96
C THR A 2 6.60 -15.98 8.59
N HIS A 3 6.34 -14.70 8.56
CA HIS A 3 6.06 -14.00 7.30
C HIS A 3 7.38 -13.48 6.74
N GLU A 4 7.82 -14.05 5.63
CA GLU A 4 9.06 -13.62 4.99
C GLU A 4 8.73 -12.77 3.80
N MET A 5 9.14 -11.51 3.86
CA MET A 5 8.93 -10.56 2.79
C MET A 5 10.22 -9.81 2.55
N LYS A 6 10.58 -9.69 1.29
CA LYS A 6 11.81 -9.00 0.90
C LYS A 6 11.47 -7.80 0.04
N ASN A 7 12.33 -6.79 0.09
CA ASN A 7 12.18 -5.62 -0.76
C ASN A 7 12.90 -5.83 -2.09
N LEU A 8 12.93 -4.79 -2.93
CA LEU A 8 13.57 -4.86 -4.24
C LEU A 8 15.07 -5.08 -4.16
N MET A 9 15.68 -4.75 -3.02
CA MET A 9 17.11 -4.96 -2.78
C MET A 9 17.40 -6.34 -2.20
N ASP A 10 16.39 -7.21 -2.15
CA ASP A 10 16.48 -8.57 -1.61
C ASP A 10 16.82 -8.57 -0.11
N ALA A 11 16.54 -7.48 0.57
CA ALA A 11 16.72 -7.39 2.02
C ALA A 11 15.45 -7.83 2.73
N ASP A 12 15.59 -8.57 3.83
CA ASP A 12 14.44 -8.99 4.62
C ASP A 12 13.84 -7.81 5.34
N LEU A 13 12.51 -7.72 5.29
CA LEU A 13 11.78 -6.71 6.05
C LEU A 13 11.53 -7.23 7.45
N SER A 14 11.50 -6.32 8.42
CA SER A 14 11.07 -6.67 9.77
C SER A 14 9.58 -7.00 9.75
N GLU A 15 9.08 -7.60 10.82
CA GLU A 15 7.66 -7.94 10.90
C GLU A 15 6.78 -6.70 10.81
N PRO A 16 7.03 -5.62 11.58
CA PRO A 16 6.19 -4.43 11.41
C PRO A 16 6.28 -3.81 10.03
N GLU A 17 7.45 -3.85 9.38
CA GLU A 17 7.56 -3.36 8.01
C GLU A 17 6.71 -4.19 7.07
N SER A 18 6.72 -5.51 7.22
CA SER A 18 5.89 -6.40 6.40
C SER A 18 4.42 -6.13 6.63
N MET A 19 4.03 -5.84 7.87
CA MET A 19 2.64 -5.52 8.19
C MET A 19 2.21 -4.23 7.49
N LEU A 20 3.08 -3.23 7.42
CA LEU A 20 2.77 -2.00 6.71
C LEU A 20 2.59 -2.24 5.21
N VAL A 21 3.43 -3.09 4.64
CA VAL A 21 3.29 -3.46 3.23
C VAL A 21 1.94 -4.13 2.99
N ASP A 22 1.54 -5.02 3.88
CA ASP A 22 0.24 -5.69 3.76
C ASP A 22 -0.92 -4.70 3.84
N VAL A 23 -0.83 -3.73 4.75
CA VAL A 23 -1.86 -2.69 4.88
C VAL A 23 -1.96 -1.88 3.59
N TYR A 24 -0.81 -1.49 3.03
CA TYR A 24 -0.78 -0.74 1.78
C TYR A 24 -1.47 -1.53 0.67
N ARG A 25 -1.10 -2.79 0.51
CA ARG A 25 -1.65 -3.63 -0.55
C ARG A 25 -3.14 -3.85 -0.39
N GLN A 26 -3.59 -4.05 0.85
CA GLN A 26 -5.01 -4.23 1.13
C GLN A 26 -5.80 -2.98 0.82
N LEU A 27 -5.30 -1.82 1.24
CA LEU A 27 -5.98 -0.55 0.98
C LEU A 27 -6.03 -0.26 -0.52
N ALA A 28 -4.92 -0.47 -1.22
CA ALA A 28 -4.86 -0.25 -2.66
C ALA A 28 -5.87 -1.13 -3.38
N ARG A 29 -5.96 -2.40 -2.98
CA ARG A 29 -6.91 -3.32 -3.59
C ARG A 29 -8.34 -2.90 -3.33
N THR A 30 -8.64 -2.46 -2.10
CA THR A 30 -9.97 -2.02 -1.74
C THR A 30 -10.41 -0.83 -2.60
N VAL A 31 -9.53 0.16 -2.76
CA VAL A 31 -9.84 1.33 -3.57
C VAL A 31 -9.97 0.96 -5.05
N GLU A 32 -9.10 0.09 -5.54
CA GLU A 32 -9.12 -0.32 -6.93
C GLU A 32 -10.41 -1.09 -7.27
N MET A 33 -10.82 -1.99 -6.39
CA MET A 33 -11.97 -2.86 -6.66
C MET A 33 -13.29 -2.26 -6.26
N HIS A 34 -13.31 -1.46 -5.22
CA HIS A 34 -14.56 -0.99 -4.60
C HIS A 34 -14.63 0.52 -4.41
N GLY A 35 -13.71 1.27 -5.04
CA GLY A 35 -13.66 2.71 -4.82
C GLY A 35 -14.97 3.41 -5.20
N ASP A 36 -15.62 2.95 -6.27
CA ASP A 36 -16.87 3.54 -6.73
C ASP A 36 -18.05 3.22 -5.82
N GLU A 37 -17.87 2.26 -4.89
CA GLU A 37 -18.90 1.91 -3.90
C GLU A 37 -18.71 2.68 -2.59
N LEU A 38 -17.59 3.39 -2.45
CA LEU A 38 -17.28 4.13 -1.23
C LEU A 38 -17.91 5.52 -1.30
N PRO A 39 -18.36 6.06 -0.15
CA PRO A 39 -18.75 7.47 -0.12
C PRO A 39 -17.60 8.36 -0.56
N PRO A 40 -17.87 9.50 -1.21
CA PRO A 40 -16.77 10.35 -1.72
C PRO A 40 -15.74 10.75 -0.67
N PHE A 41 -16.16 11.04 0.58
CA PHE A 41 -15.20 11.41 1.61
C PHE A 41 -14.28 10.23 1.96
N ALA A 42 -14.83 9.02 1.98
CA ALA A 42 -14.05 7.82 2.31
C ALA A 42 -13.05 7.51 1.20
N LEU A 43 -13.48 7.64 -0.04
CA LEU A 43 -12.57 7.43 -1.18
C LEU A 43 -11.44 8.45 -1.17
N ARG A 44 -11.79 9.73 -0.96
CA ARG A 44 -10.78 10.80 -0.95
C ARG A 44 -9.76 10.60 0.16
N SER A 45 -10.23 10.27 1.36
CA SER A 45 -9.32 10.04 2.49
C SER A 45 -8.46 8.80 2.28
N SER A 46 -9.03 7.77 1.66
CA SER A 46 -8.27 6.56 1.35
C SER A 46 -7.17 6.82 0.34
N LEU A 47 -7.44 7.67 -0.68
CA LEU A 47 -6.42 8.04 -1.65
C LEU A 47 -5.28 8.82 -0.99
N LYS A 48 -5.61 9.69 -0.03
CA LYS A 48 -4.57 10.39 0.73
C LYS A 48 -3.73 9.42 1.55
N ALA A 49 -4.38 8.45 2.16
CA ALA A 49 -3.67 7.43 2.94
C ALA A 49 -2.76 6.60 2.04
N LEU A 50 -3.24 6.24 0.84
CA LEU A 50 -2.40 5.52 -0.12
C LEU A 50 -1.18 6.32 -0.52
N ALA A 51 -1.34 7.64 -0.73
CA ALA A 51 -0.21 8.50 -1.07
C ALA A 51 0.83 8.50 0.04
N ALA A 52 0.38 8.55 1.30
CA ALA A 52 1.28 8.52 2.44
C ALA A 52 1.99 7.16 2.54
N LEU A 53 1.24 6.07 2.37
CA LEU A 53 1.82 4.72 2.43
C LEU A 53 2.73 4.44 1.24
N TRP A 54 2.46 5.06 0.10
CA TRP A 54 3.33 4.94 -1.08
C TRP A 54 4.74 5.44 -0.76
N GLN A 55 4.84 6.51 0.05
CA GLN A 55 6.14 7.00 0.49
C GLN A 55 6.84 5.96 1.37
N VAL A 56 6.08 5.24 2.20
CA VAL A 56 6.65 4.17 3.02
C VAL A 56 7.19 3.06 2.12
N MET A 57 6.43 2.69 1.08
CA MET A 57 6.89 1.66 0.15
C MET A 57 8.20 2.06 -0.51
N ASN A 58 8.32 3.32 -0.93
CA ASN A 58 9.58 3.82 -1.51
C ASN A 58 10.72 3.75 -0.50
N GLY A 59 10.47 4.12 0.75
CA GLY A 59 11.49 4.09 1.79
C GLY A 59 11.95 2.69 2.12
N LEU A 60 11.08 1.69 1.91
CA LEU A 60 11.40 0.29 2.14
C LEU A 60 11.94 -0.40 0.87
N ASP A 61 12.06 0.34 -0.23
CA ASP A 61 12.48 -0.20 -1.53
C ASP A 61 11.51 -1.27 -2.03
N MET A 62 10.23 -1.11 -1.72
CA MET A 62 9.20 -2.00 -2.21
C MET A 62 8.62 -1.47 -3.51
N ASP A 63 8.16 -2.39 -4.36
CA ASP A 63 7.42 -2.01 -5.55
C ASP A 63 5.99 -1.64 -5.12
N PRO A 64 5.56 -0.36 -5.28
CA PRO A 64 4.22 0.04 -4.85
C PRO A 64 3.11 -0.45 -5.77
N GLY A 65 3.44 -1.09 -6.89
CA GLY A 65 2.44 -1.55 -7.83
C GLY A 65 1.93 -0.43 -8.71
N GLN A 66 0.73 -0.62 -9.26
CA GLN A 66 0.17 0.30 -10.24
C GLN A 66 -0.87 1.23 -9.63
N VAL A 67 -0.48 1.90 -8.53
CA VAL A 67 -1.43 2.78 -7.85
C VAL A 67 -1.56 4.14 -8.49
N TYR A 68 -0.77 4.45 -9.52
CA TYR A 68 -0.87 5.75 -10.19
C TYR A 68 -2.27 5.99 -10.76
N HIS A 69 -2.93 4.95 -11.22
CA HIS A 69 -4.26 5.10 -11.82
C HIS A 69 -5.32 5.40 -10.75
N LEU A 70 -4.95 5.34 -9.49
CA LEU A 70 -5.83 5.73 -8.38
C LEU A 70 -5.67 7.21 -8.01
N GLY A 71 -4.77 7.93 -8.68
CA GLY A 71 -4.57 9.36 -8.44
C GLY A 71 -3.65 9.66 -7.26
N VAL A 72 -2.79 8.73 -6.92
CA VAL A 72 -1.83 8.91 -5.81
C VAL A 72 -0.51 9.43 -6.33
#